data_c7236594ccb0be907e16865d040c7268
#
_entry.id   c7236594ccb0be907e16865d040c7268
#
_cell.length_a   1.000
_cell.length_b   1.000
_cell.length_c   1.000
_cell.angle_alpha   90.00
_cell.angle_beta   90.00
_cell.angle_gamma   90.00
#
_symmetry.space_group_name_H-M   'P 1'
#
loop_
_entity.id
_entity.type
_entity.pdbx_description
1 polymer ?
#
loop_
_entity_poly.entity_id
_entity_poly.type
_entity_poly.pdbx_seq_one_letter_code
_entity_poly.pdbx_strand_id
1 'polypeptide(L)'
;MFVLNEKQALAAASPYRYVEVEAIPGSGKTVVAVERFGVLRYSSDDARGVLALAFNVATVAALKSRIVERWGASCVAFPHEVCTFDKMYRELFDYLVNVGHVGWPGEFDSLDVRKDYRGLEGYSCNPNCCLSVTLDPSNAVSICELPRRFKSESVGGFQNVCYLERVLRSGIISYEHLHRLVDCVCEDENLSAIVVDWLKRCYRSVIVDESYDMNSRNLSFVDL
;
A
#
# COMPACT_ATOMS: atom_id res chain seq x y z
N MET A 1 -24.15 20.90 -5.82
CA MET A 1 -24.49 19.63 -6.51
C MET A 1 -23.80 19.64 -7.87
N PHE A 2 -22.86 18.73 -8.10
CA PHE A 2 -22.18 18.64 -9.39
C PHE A 2 -23.12 18.00 -10.40
N VAL A 3 -23.27 18.62 -11.57
CA VAL A 3 -24.02 18.04 -12.68
C VAL A 3 -22.99 17.42 -13.62
N LEU A 4 -23.04 16.10 -13.76
CA LEU A 4 -22.19 15.37 -14.70
C LEU A 4 -22.64 15.69 -16.15
N ASN A 5 -21.68 15.82 -17.04
CA ASN A 5 -21.99 15.73 -18.47
C ASN A 5 -22.21 14.25 -18.87
N GLU A 6 -22.73 14.03 -20.05
CA GLU A 6 -23.10 12.69 -20.54
C GLU A 6 -21.91 11.71 -20.50
N LYS A 7 -20.71 12.12 -20.93
CA LYS A 7 -19.50 11.27 -20.90
C LYS A 7 -19.06 10.92 -19.48
N GLN A 8 -19.13 11.88 -18.57
CA GLN A 8 -18.82 11.66 -17.15
C GLN A 8 -19.82 10.68 -16.51
N ALA A 9 -21.12 10.81 -16.83
CA ALA A 9 -22.15 9.92 -16.34
C ALA A 9 -21.97 8.48 -16.86
N LEU A 10 -21.66 8.33 -18.13
CA LEU A 10 -21.35 7.03 -18.74
C LEU A 10 -20.13 6.38 -18.12
N ALA A 11 -19.05 7.12 -17.87
CA ALA A 11 -17.85 6.61 -17.22
C ALA A 11 -18.12 6.18 -15.76
N ALA A 12 -18.88 6.99 -15.00
CA ALA A 12 -19.22 6.67 -13.63
C ALA A 12 -20.12 5.43 -13.50
N ALA A 13 -21.07 5.26 -14.41
CA ALA A 13 -22.04 4.14 -14.42
C ALA A 13 -21.60 2.95 -15.26
N SER A 14 -20.41 2.97 -15.85
CA SER A 14 -19.92 1.92 -16.74
C SER A 14 -20.00 0.52 -16.11
N PRO A 15 -20.60 -0.47 -16.76
CA PRO A 15 -20.68 -1.84 -16.29
C PRO A 15 -19.40 -2.65 -16.56
N TYR A 16 -18.47 -2.09 -17.30
CA TYR A 16 -17.25 -2.80 -17.68
C TYR A 16 -16.35 -3.05 -16.50
N ARG A 17 -15.67 -4.22 -16.54
CA ARG A 17 -14.72 -4.64 -15.51
C ARG A 17 -13.53 -3.67 -15.38
N TYR A 18 -13.04 -3.19 -16.51
CA TYR A 18 -11.96 -2.20 -16.59
C TYR A 18 -12.50 -0.93 -17.23
N VAL A 19 -12.27 0.19 -16.56
CA VAL A 19 -12.64 1.52 -17.04
C VAL A 19 -11.48 2.47 -16.81
N GLU A 20 -10.91 2.95 -17.90
CA GLU A 20 -9.91 4.00 -17.87
C GLU A 20 -10.55 5.33 -18.30
N VAL A 21 -10.27 6.38 -17.54
CA VAL A 21 -10.80 7.72 -17.79
C VAL A 21 -9.66 8.65 -18.10
N GLU A 22 -9.38 8.83 -19.37
CA GLU A 22 -8.42 9.82 -19.84
C GLU A 22 -9.09 11.18 -20.02
N ALA A 23 -8.49 12.20 -19.45
CA ALA A 23 -9.01 13.56 -19.60
C ALA A 23 -7.94 14.58 -19.19
N ILE A 24 -8.02 15.79 -19.76
CA ILE A 24 -7.13 16.89 -19.43
C ILE A 24 -7.26 17.32 -17.96
N PRO A 25 -6.23 17.94 -17.36
CA PRO A 25 -6.33 18.51 -16.01
C PRO A 25 -7.53 19.45 -15.89
N GLY A 26 -8.23 19.37 -14.75
CA GLY A 26 -9.43 20.20 -14.51
C GLY A 26 -10.73 19.74 -15.17
N SER A 27 -10.72 18.67 -15.96
CA SER A 27 -11.93 18.14 -16.65
C SER A 27 -12.91 17.40 -15.74
N GLY A 28 -12.60 17.23 -14.45
CA GLY A 28 -13.48 16.58 -13.49
C GLY A 28 -13.25 15.07 -13.32
N LYS A 29 -12.05 14.53 -13.58
CA LYS A 29 -11.72 13.10 -13.32
C LYS A 29 -12.10 12.67 -11.90
N THR A 30 -11.71 13.45 -10.90
CA THR A 30 -12.05 13.15 -9.49
C THR A 30 -13.57 13.17 -9.25
N VAL A 31 -14.34 14.00 -9.97
CA VAL A 31 -15.81 13.98 -9.89
C VAL A 31 -16.35 12.64 -10.41
N VAL A 32 -15.81 12.14 -11.51
CA VAL A 32 -16.17 10.80 -12.03
C VAL A 32 -15.82 9.71 -11.02
N ALA A 33 -14.66 9.78 -10.37
CA ALA A 33 -14.26 8.83 -9.33
C ALA A 33 -15.22 8.86 -8.13
N VAL A 34 -15.63 10.03 -7.67
CA VAL A 34 -16.62 10.21 -6.59
C VAL A 34 -17.97 9.60 -6.94
N GLU A 35 -18.48 9.88 -8.14
CA GLU A 35 -19.77 9.33 -8.59
C GLU A 35 -19.67 7.80 -8.79
N ARG A 36 -18.60 7.31 -9.39
CA ARG A 36 -18.37 5.87 -9.57
C ARG A 36 -18.30 5.15 -8.23
N PHE A 37 -17.63 5.73 -7.23
CA PHE A 37 -17.57 5.14 -5.89
C PHE A 37 -18.97 4.93 -5.30
N GLY A 38 -19.83 5.94 -5.38
CA GLY A 38 -21.21 5.85 -4.91
C GLY A 38 -22.06 4.88 -5.73
N VAL A 39 -21.92 4.90 -7.06
CA VAL A 39 -22.61 3.93 -7.95
C VAL A 39 -22.20 2.51 -7.56
N LEU A 40 -20.92 2.22 -7.48
CA LEU A 40 -20.43 0.90 -7.09
C LEU A 40 -20.91 0.55 -5.67
N ARG A 41 -20.88 1.49 -4.72
CA ARG A 41 -21.33 1.24 -3.34
C ARG A 41 -22.78 0.79 -3.25
N TYR A 42 -23.66 1.44 -4.02
CA TYR A 42 -25.11 1.23 -3.90
C TYR A 42 -25.72 0.33 -4.98
N SER A 43 -24.93 -0.11 -5.97
CA SER A 43 -25.43 -0.98 -7.06
C SER A 43 -25.47 -2.48 -6.71
N SER A 44 -25.02 -2.88 -5.52
CA SER A 44 -24.93 -4.28 -5.14
C SER A 44 -25.03 -4.45 -3.63
N ASP A 45 -25.66 -5.55 -3.20
CA ASP A 45 -25.74 -6.01 -1.81
C ASP A 45 -24.56 -6.92 -1.41
N ASP A 46 -23.51 -6.98 -2.25
CA ASP A 46 -22.27 -7.70 -1.96
C ASP A 46 -21.60 -7.12 -0.70
N ALA A 47 -21.29 -7.97 0.26
CA ALA A 47 -20.69 -7.57 1.54
C ALA A 47 -19.26 -7.04 1.40
N ARG A 48 -18.60 -7.26 0.25
CA ARG A 48 -17.24 -6.76 -0.02
C ARG A 48 -17.22 -5.26 -0.26
N GLY A 49 -16.09 -4.65 0.10
CA GLY A 49 -15.89 -3.21 -0.02
C GLY A 49 -15.72 -2.70 -1.47
N VAL A 50 -15.80 -1.40 -1.61
CA VAL A 50 -15.23 -0.64 -2.72
C VAL A 50 -13.99 0.06 -2.16
N LEU A 51 -12.86 -0.12 -2.81
CA LEU A 51 -11.59 0.50 -2.46
C LEU A 51 -11.32 1.67 -3.40
N ALA A 52 -10.98 2.83 -2.85
CA ALA A 52 -10.44 3.95 -3.62
C ALA A 52 -9.02 4.26 -3.15
N LEU A 53 -8.07 4.23 -4.08
CA LEU A 53 -6.66 4.46 -3.84
C LEU A 53 -6.22 5.81 -4.42
N ALA A 54 -5.38 6.51 -3.67
CA ALA A 54 -4.69 7.71 -4.13
C ALA A 54 -3.25 7.74 -3.57
N PHE A 55 -2.40 8.65 -4.11
CA PHE A 55 -0.97 8.64 -3.82
C PHE A 55 -0.59 9.35 -2.52
N ASN A 56 -1.36 10.31 -2.08
CA ASN A 56 -1.02 11.07 -0.90
C ASN A 56 -2.22 11.34 0.01
N VAL A 57 -1.93 11.64 1.28
CA VAL A 57 -2.94 11.86 2.31
C VAL A 57 -3.88 13.03 1.98
N ALA A 58 -3.37 14.08 1.33
CA ALA A 58 -4.18 15.24 0.97
C ALA A 58 -5.22 14.88 -0.11
N THR A 59 -4.82 14.13 -1.15
CA THR A 59 -5.73 13.62 -2.19
C THR A 59 -6.78 12.68 -1.59
N VAL A 60 -6.37 11.75 -0.71
CA VAL A 60 -7.31 10.86 0.01
C VAL A 60 -8.32 11.67 0.82
N ALA A 61 -7.87 12.66 1.59
CA ALA A 61 -8.77 13.50 2.39
C ALA A 61 -9.77 14.28 1.52
N ALA A 62 -9.29 14.86 0.40
CA ALA A 62 -10.13 15.58 -0.54
C ALA A 62 -11.15 14.65 -1.22
N LEU A 63 -10.72 13.47 -1.68
CA LEU A 63 -11.58 12.46 -2.30
C LEU A 63 -12.66 11.98 -1.31
N LYS A 64 -12.26 11.61 -0.10
CA LYS A 64 -13.15 11.18 0.97
C LYS A 64 -14.18 12.24 1.35
N SER A 65 -13.75 13.50 1.49
CA SER A 65 -14.64 14.62 1.78
C SER A 65 -15.71 14.80 0.70
N ARG A 66 -15.31 14.72 -0.58
CA ARG A 66 -16.24 14.83 -1.72
C ARG A 66 -17.21 13.65 -1.80
N ILE A 67 -16.75 12.44 -1.51
CA ILE A 67 -17.61 11.25 -1.44
C ILE A 67 -18.67 11.43 -0.33
N VAL A 68 -18.24 11.86 0.86
CA VAL A 68 -19.13 12.09 2.00
C VAL A 68 -20.13 13.23 1.71
N GLU A 69 -19.69 14.32 1.11
CA GLU A 69 -20.56 15.44 0.71
C GLU A 69 -21.62 14.99 -0.29
N ARG A 70 -21.25 14.14 -1.23
CA ARG A 70 -22.13 13.70 -2.32
C ARG A 70 -23.08 12.57 -1.92
N TRP A 71 -22.59 11.58 -1.16
CA TRP A 71 -23.27 10.31 -0.90
C TRP A 71 -23.58 10.04 0.58
N GLY A 72 -23.13 10.93 1.47
CA GLY A 72 -23.26 10.78 2.90
C GLY A 72 -22.14 9.95 3.56
N ALA A 73 -22.00 10.09 4.88
CA ALA A 73 -20.91 9.47 5.64
C ALA A 73 -20.93 7.93 5.60
N SER A 74 -22.11 7.32 5.49
CA SER A 74 -22.27 5.87 5.40
C SER A 74 -21.63 5.25 4.14
N CYS A 75 -21.40 6.06 3.10
CA CYS A 75 -20.79 5.61 1.86
C CYS A 75 -19.35 5.12 2.05
N VAL A 76 -18.61 5.74 2.97
CA VAL A 76 -17.21 5.40 3.29
C VAL A 76 -17.06 4.59 4.58
N ALA A 77 -18.17 4.08 5.13
CA ALA A 77 -18.11 3.19 6.28
C ALA A 77 -17.66 1.79 5.87
N PHE A 78 -17.04 1.07 6.81
CA PHE A 78 -16.64 -0.34 6.57
C PHE A 78 -17.77 -1.12 5.88
N PRO A 79 -17.46 -1.97 4.89
CA PRO A 79 -16.15 -2.40 4.40
C PRO A 79 -15.54 -1.54 3.28
N HIS A 80 -16.11 -0.35 3.02
CA HIS A 80 -15.62 0.54 1.96
C HIS A 80 -14.47 1.40 2.47
N GLU A 81 -13.48 1.63 1.62
CA GLU A 81 -12.27 2.30 2.03
C GLU A 81 -11.78 3.33 1.01
N VAL A 82 -11.25 4.45 1.52
CA VAL A 82 -10.52 5.45 0.73
C VAL A 82 -9.19 5.67 1.44
N CYS A 83 -8.10 5.23 0.82
CA CYS A 83 -6.78 5.26 1.46
C CYS A 83 -5.63 5.49 0.46
N THR A 84 -4.42 5.63 0.98
CA THR A 84 -3.21 5.68 0.17
C THR A 84 -2.71 4.27 -0.15
N PHE A 85 -1.91 4.15 -1.22
CA PHE A 85 -1.18 2.91 -1.51
C PHE A 85 -0.32 2.48 -0.31
N ASP A 86 0.37 3.41 0.35
CA ASP A 86 1.22 3.11 1.51
C ASP A 86 0.44 2.49 2.67
N LYS A 87 -0.79 2.97 2.92
CA LYS A 87 -1.67 2.38 3.93
C LYS A 87 -2.05 0.96 3.52
N MET A 88 -2.44 0.76 2.26
CA MET A 88 -2.80 -0.56 1.73
C MET A 88 -1.63 -1.55 1.80
N TYR A 89 -0.41 -1.10 1.47
CA TYR A 89 0.79 -1.93 1.58
C TYR A 89 1.09 -2.35 3.02
N ARG A 90 0.90 -1.43 3.98
CA ARG A 90 1.05 -1.77 5.40
C ARG A 90 0.02 -2.83 5.83
N GLU A 91 -1.24 -2.64 5.49
CA GLU A 91 -2.31 -3.59 5.84
C GLU A 91 -2.11 -4.96 5.19
N LEU A 92 -1.64 -4.98 3.95
CA LEU A 92 -1.24 -6.20 3.27
C LEU A 92 -0.12 -6.93 4.01
N PHE A 93 0.95 -6.22 4.39
CA PHE A 93 2.07 -6.83 5.11
C PHE A 93 1.68 -7.29 6.51
N ASP A 94 0.90 -6.50 7.24
CA ASP A 94 0.33 -6.93 8.52
C ASP A 94 -0.47 -8.23 8.37
N TYR A 95 -1.28 -8.35 7.32
CA TYR A 95 -2.01 -9.58 7.00
C TYR A 95 -1.07 -10.75 6.72
N LEU A 96 -0.10 -10.59 5.81
CA LEU A 96 0.82 -11.65 5.40
C LEU A 96 1.64 -12.19 6.58
N VAL A 97 2.09 -11.30 7.47
CA VAL A 97 2.85 -11.68 8.66
C VAL A 97 1.96 -12.34 9.71
N ASN A 98 0.80 -11.76 10.03
CA ASN A 98 -0.10 -12.28 11.06
C ASN A 98 -0.70 -13.64 10.70
N VAL A 99 -0.91 -13.92 9.41
CA VAL A 99 -1.38 -15.24 8.93
C VAL A 99 -0.22 -16.23 8.76
N GLY A 100 1.02 -15.78 8.80
CA GLY A 100 2.22 -16.62 8.69
C GLY A 100 2.63 -16.94 7.25
N HIS A 101 2.16 -16.18 6.28
CA HIS A 101 2.62 -16.29 4.89
C HIS A 101 4.00 -15.67 4.69
N VAL A 102 4.35 -14.68 5.51
CA VAL A 102 5.66 -14.03 5.56
C VAL A 102 6.21 -14.12 6.98
N GLY A 103 7.43 -14.64 7.12
CA GLY A 103 8.14 -14.68 8.40
C GLY A 103 8.74 -13.31 8.73
N TRP A 104 8.50 -12.82 9.95
CA TRP A 104 9.11 -11.57 10.43
C TRP A 104 10.16 -11.87 11.52
N PRO A 105 11.27 -11.11 11.60
CA PRO A 105 12.37 -11.43 12.52
C PRO A 105 12.06 -11.21 14.02
N GLY A 106 10.89 -10.72 14.39
CA GLY A 106 10.49 -10.46 15.78
C GLY A 106 8.99 -10.57 15.98
N GLU A 107 8.54 -10.34 17.21
CA GLU A 107 7.11 -10.30 17.56
C GLU A 107 6.65 -8.86 17.67
N PHE A 108 5.50 -8.54 17.08
CA PHE A 108 4.86 -7.21 17.14
C PHE A 108 3.37 -7.35 16.80
N ASP A 109 2.55 -6.36 17.22
CA ASP A 109 1.10 -6.38 16.96
C ASP A 109 0.75 -5.85 15.55
N SER A 110 1.45 -4.78 15.13
CA SER A 110 1.29 -4.18 13.81
C SER A 110 2.56 -3.42 13.39
N LEU A 111 2.81 -3.30 12.09
CA LEU A 111 3.96 -2.56 11.57
C LEU A 111 3.88 -1.07 11.88
N ASP A 112 4.95 -0.53 12.46
CA ASP A 112 5.21 0.90 12.60
C ASP A 112 6.02 1.38 11.39
N VAL A 113 5.32 1.89 10.38
CA VAL A 113 5.95 2.33 9.13
C VAL A 113 6.35 3.81 9.25
N ARG A 114 7.64 4.08 9.09
CA ARG A 114 8.22 5.42 9.22
C ARG A 114 8.84 5.92 7.93
N LYS A 115 9.00 7.24 7.82
CA LYS A 115 9.67 7.84 6.67
C LYS A 115 11.11 7.34 6.52
N ASP A 116 11.81 7.26 7.64
CA ASP A 116 13.18 6.76 7.75
C ASP A 116 13.43 6.32 9.21
N TYR A 117 14.65 5.87 9.50
CA TYR A 117 15.03 5.42 10.84
C TYR A 117 15.69 6.52 11.69
N ARG A 118 15.69 7.79 11.28
CA ARG A 118 16.30 8.90 12.02
C ARG A 118 15.51 9.17 13.30
N GLY A 119 16.24 9.53 14.34
CA GLY A 119 15.63 9.86 15.65
C GLY A 119 15.27 8.66 16.52
N LEU A 120 15.51 7.42 16.07
CA LEU A 120 15.42 6.25 16.93
C LEU A 120 16.66 6.18 17.84
N GLU A 121 16.45 5.83 19.13
CA GLU A 121 17.55 5.67 20.09
C GLU A 121 18.60 4.67 19.60
N GLY A 122 19.87 5.06 19.60
CA GLY A 122 20.97 4.24 19.11
C GLY A 122 21.17 4.29 17.58
N TYR A 123 20.46 5.13 16.85
CA TYR A 123 20.69 5.34 15.42
C TYR A 123 21.96 6.19 15.21
N SER A 124 23.08 5.51 15.17
CA SER A 124 24.37 6.06 14.69
C SER A 124 24.89 5.28 13.49
N CYS A 125 24.00 4.82 12.61
CA CYS A 125 24.43 4.10 11.43
C CYS A 125 25.15 5.04 10.48
N ASN A 126 26.38 4.66 10.11
CA ASN A 126 27.05 5.28 8.98
C ASN A 126 26.12 5.19 7.76
N PRO A 127 25.89 6.29 7.01
CA PRO A 127 25.07 6.26 5.79
C PRO A 127 25.46 5.19 4.78
N ASN A 128 26.71 4.70 4.84
CA ASN A 128 27.22 3.60 4.03
C ASN A 128 26.87 2.19 4.55
N CYS A 129 26.20 2.08 5.68
CA CYS A 129 25.68 0.82 6.26
C CYS A 129 24.23 0.55 5.83
N CYS A 130 23.85 0.94 4.63
CA CYS A 130 22.52 0.69 4.10
C CYS A 130 22.37 -0.79 3.75
N LEU A 131 21.94 -1.58 4.74
CA LEU A 131 21.47 -2.92 4.51
C LEU A 131 20.12 -2.84 3.79
N SER A 132 19.92 -3.69 2.80
CA SER A 132 18.64 -3.88 2.15
C SER A 132 17.83 -4.91 2.92
N VAL A 133 16.51 -4.75 2.89
CA VAL A 133 15.56 -5.75 3.38
C VAL A 133 15.01 -6.51 2.17
N THR A 134 14.94 -7.82 2.27
CA THR A 134 14.40 -8.69 1.21
C THR A 134 13.59 -9.83 1.83
N LEU A 135 12.80 -10.51 1.02
CA LEU A 135 12.30 -11.83 1.34
C LEU A 135 13.36 -12.87 0.94
N ASP A 136 13.66 -13.79 1.84
CA ASP A 136 14.49 -14.96 1.53
C ASP A 136 13.64 -16.08 0.90
N PRO A 137 14.26 -17.20 0.46
CA PRO A 137 13.52 -18.31 -0.16
C PRO A 137 12.49 -19.00 0.75
N SER A 138 12.50 -18.74 2.05
CA SER A 138 11.49 -19.22 3.00
C SER A 138 10.36 -18.24 3.22
N ASN A 139 10.30 -17.17 2.42
CA ASN A 139 9.41 -16.01 2.60
C ASN A 139 9.62 -15.28 3.95
N ALA A 140 10.79 -15.38 4.54
CA ALA A 140 11.11 -14.63 5.74
C ALA A 140 11.78 -13.29 5.39
N VAL A 141 11.41 -12.24 6.14
CA VAL A 141 12.08 -10.95 6.02
C VAL A 141 13.49 -11.06 6.54
N SER A 142 14.45 -10.79 5.69
CA SER A 142 15.86 -10.87 5.98
C SER A 142 16.60 -9.58 5.62
N ILE A 143 17.78 -9.40 6.19
CA ILE A 143 18.63 -8.26 5.91
C ILE A 143 19.74 -8.73 4.96
N CYS A 144 19.77 -8.14 3.77
CA CYS A 144 20.82 -8.39 2.81
C CYS A 144 22.15 -7.83 3.33
N GLU A 145 23.14 -8.68 3.55
CA GLU A 145 24.50 -8.24 3.84
C GLU A 145 25.09 -7.49 2.65
N LEU A 146 25.60 -6.29 2.89
CA LEU A 146 26.47 -5.63 1.92
C LEU A 146 27.67 -6.48 1.61
N PRO A 147 28.23 -6.42 0.35
CA PRO A 147 29.45 -7.12 -0.01
C PRO A 147 30.54 -6.88 1.04
N ARG A 148 31.32 -7.91 1.35
CA ARG A 148 32.34 -7.96 2.42
C ARG A 148 33.35 -6.79 2.46
N ARG A 149 33.40 -5.93 1.45
CA ARG A 149 34.24 -4.73 1.41
C ARG A 149 33.90 -3.69 2.48
N PHE A 150 32.75 -3.79 3.15
CA PHE A 150 32.27 -2.86 4.17
C PHE A 150 32.18 -3.45 5.58
N LYS A 151 32.71 -4.67 5.81
CA LYS A 151 32.86 -5.18 7.18
C LYS A 151 33.92 -4.32 7.85
N SER A 152 33.48 -3.31 8.63
CA SER A 152 34.39 -2.55 9.50
C SER A 152 35.06 -3.52 10.48
N GLU A 153 36.36 -3.40 10.61
CA GLU A 153 37.14 -4.09 11.63
C GLU A 153 36.51 -3.89 12.98
N SER A 154 36.31 -4.99 13.69
CA SER A 154 35.75 -5.01 15.04
C SER A 154 36.65 -4.24 16.01
N VAL A 155 36.20 -3.05 16.41
CA VAL A 155 36.77 -2.36 17.57
C VAL A 155 35.96 -2.76 18.80
N GLY A 156 36.58 -3.63 19.62
CA GLY A 156 36.11 -3.95 20.98
C GLY A 156 34.88 -4.82 21.07
N GLY A 157 35.04 -6.14 21.04
CA GLY A 157 34.30 -7.18 21.79
C GLY A 157 32.76 -7.20 21.80
N PHE A 158 32.06 -6.25 21.24
CA PHE A 158 30.62 -6.26 21.09
C PHE A 158 30.25 -6.87 19.73
N GLN A 159 29.48 -7.95 19.73
CA GLN A 159 28.77 -8.41 18.55
C GLN A 159 27.89 -7.23 18.09
N ASN A 160 28.28 -6.56 17.01
CA ASN A 160 27.47 -5.53 16.37
C ASN A 160 26.26 -6.21 15.74
N VAL A 161 25.21 -6.42 16.53
CA VAL A 161 23.88 -6.69 15.99
C VAL A 161 23.54 -5.49 15.13
N CYS A 162 23.31 -5.73 13.85
CA CYS A 162 22.97 -4.66 12.92
C CYS A 162 21.80 -3.88 13.49
N TYR A 163 21.94 -2.55 13.54
CA TYR A 163 20.91 -1.68 14.08
C TYR A 163 19.56 -1.91 13.38
N LEU A 164 19.58 -2.12 12.05
CA LEU A 164 18.38 -2.39 11.26
C LEU A 164 17.68 -3.67 11.74
N GLU A 165 18.43 -4.74 12.05
CA GLU A 165 17.83 -5.97 12.59
C GLU A 165 17.08 -5.72 13.90
N ARG A 166 17.66 -4.90 14.81
CA ARG A 166 16.99 -4.56 16.06
C ARG A 166 15.70 -3.79 15.82
N VAL A 167 15.73 -2.84 14.89
CA VAL A 167 14.57 -2.02 14.53
C VAL A 167 13.46 -2.89 13.90
N LEU A 168 13.83 -3.77 12.96
CA LEU A 168 12.88 -4.71 12.36
C LEU A 168 12.27 -5.66 13.39
N ARG A 169 13.07 -6.18 14.34
CA ARG A 169 12.56 -7.02 15.45
C ARG A 169 11.47 -6.35 16.28
N SER A 170 11.45 -5.01 16.33
CA SER A 170 10.42 -4.23 16.99
C SER A 170 9.24 -3.86 16.10
N GLY A 171 9.11 -4.45 14.91
CA GLY A 171 8.05 -4.15 13.95
C GLY A 171 8.18 -2.80 13.25
N ILE A 172 9.34 -2.12 13.38
CA ILE A 172 9.56 -0.80 12.76
C ILE A 172 10.22 -1.00 11.39
N ILE A 173 9.65 -0.39 10.37
CA ILE A 173 10.15 -0.44 8.98
C ILE A 173 10.02 0.93 8.31
N SER A 174 10.94 1.29 7.41
CA SER A 174 10.77 2.48 6.58
C SER A 174 9.86 2.21 5.38
N TYR A 175 9.20 3.27 4.86
CA TYR A 175 8.42 3.15 3.61
C TYR A 175 9.26 2.57 2.46
N GLU A 176 10.52 2.97 2.34
CA GLU A 176 11.41 2.44 1.31
C GLU A 176 11.56 0.92 1.39
N HIS A 177 11.78 0.40 2.60
CA HIS A 177 11.91 -1.05 2.81
C HIS A 177 10.57 -1.78 2.65
N LEU A 178 9.48 -1.21 3.15
CA LEU A 178 8.14 -1.78 2.93
C LEU A 178 7.84 -1.88 1.43
N HIS A 179 8.13 -0.83 0.66
CA HIS A 179 7.94 -0.83 -0.79
C HIS A 179 8.74 -1.93 -1.48
N ARG A 180 10.00 -2.15 -1.08
CA ARG A 180 10.82 -3.25 -1.63
C ARG A 180 10.23 -4.62 -1.31
N LEU A 181 9.72 -4.80 -0.10
CA LEU A 181 9.04 -6.05 0.27
C LEU A 181 7.76 -6.27 -0.54
N VAL A 182 7.00 -5.22 -0.82
CA VAL A 182 5.82 -5.31 -1.70
C VAL A 182 6.23 -5.70 -3.12
N ASP A 183 7.33 -5.15 -3.66
CA ASP A 183 7.87 -5.57 -4.96
C ASP A 183 8.16 -7.08 -4.96
N CYS A 184 8.88 -7.58 -3.95
CA CYS A 184 9.17 -9.02 -3.83
C CYS A 184 7.88 -9.87 -3.75
N VAL A 185 6.87 -9.40 -3.03
CA VAL A 185 5.57 -10.11 -2.94
C VAL A 185 4.84 -10.15 -4.28
N CYS A 186 4.86 -9.06 -5.04
CA CYS A 186 4.23 -9.02 -6.36
C CYS A 186 4.96 -9.88 -7.39
N GLU A 187 6.28 -10.05 -7.25
CA GLU A 187 7.13 -10.86 -8.14
C GLU A 187 7.08 -12.37 -7.82
N ASP A 188 6.70 -12.76 -6.61
CA ASP A 188 6.56 -14.16 -6.22
C ASP A 188 5.17 -14.69 -6.57
N GLU A 189 5.10 -15.74 -7.39
CA GLU A 189 3.83 -16.31 -7.89
C GLU A 189 2.91 -16.80 -6.77
N ASN A 190 3.46 -17.35 -5.68
CA ASN A 190 2.65 -17.89 -4.59
C ASN A 190 2.11 -16.76 -3.70
N LEU A 191 2.97 -15.81 -3.33
CA LEU A 191 2.58 -14.67 -2.50
C LEU A 191 1.61 -13.75 -3.26
N SER A 192 1.86 -13.48 -4.53
CA SER A 192 0.95 -12.69 -5.35
C SER A 192 -0.44 -13.31 -5.46
N ALA A 193 -0.54 -14.65 -5.60
CA ALA A 193 -1.81 -15.36 -5.59
C ALA A 193 -2.55 -15.20 -4.25
N ILE A 194 -1.84 -15.21 -3.12
CA ILE A 194 -2.41 -14.97 -1.79
C ILE A 194 -2.93 -13.53 -1.66
N VAL A 195 -2.17 -12.55 -2.17
CA VAL A 195 -2.60 -11.14 -2.19
C VAL A 195 -3.86 -10.95 -3.01
N VAL A 196 -3.91 -11.55 -4.20
CA VAL A 196 -5.11 -11.54 -5.07
C VAL A 196 -6.32 -12.11 -4.35
N ASP A 197 -6.18 -13.25 -3.68
CA ASP A 197 -7.27 -13.86 -2.92
C ASP A 197 -7.72 -12.97 -1.76
N TRP A 198 -6.79 -12.39 -1.02
CA TRP A 198 -7.09 -11.44 0.06
C TRP A 198 -7.83 -10.21 -0.45
N LEU A 199 -7.34 -9.57 -1.52
CA LEU A 199 -7.98 -8.41 -2.13
C LEU A 199 -9.39 -8.74 -2.62
N LYS A 200 -9.58 -9.88 -3.30
CA LYS A 200 -10.88 -10.33 -3.80
C LYS A 200 -11.88 -10.65 -2.69
N ARG A 201 -11.41 -11.06 -1.52
CA ARG A 201 -12.28 -11.27 -0.34
C ARG A 201 -12.68 -9.95 0.31
N CYS A 202 -11.80 -8.98 0.33
CA CYS A 202 -12.05 -7.67 0.96
C CYS A 202 -12.84 -6.73 0.05
N TYR A 203 -12.49 -6.69 -1.24
CA TYR A 203 -12.97 -5.69 -2.17
C TYR A 203 -13.51 -6.31 -3.46
N ARG A 204 -14.65 -5.78 -3.92
CA ARG A 204 -15.24 -6.17 -5.20
C ARG A 204 -14.85 -5.23 -6.34
N SER A 205 -14.41 -4.03 -6.01
CA SER A 205 -14.01 -3.00 -6.97
C SER A 205 -12.92 -2.11 -6.41
N VAL A 206 -12.00 -1.72 -7.27
CA VAL A 206 -10.92 -0.79 -6.97
C VAL A 206 -11.04 0.41 -7.90
N ILE A 207 -10.89 1.60 -7.35
CA ILE A 207 -10.78 2.87 -8.09
C ILE A 207 -9.42 3.46 -7.77
N VAL A 208 -8.68 3.88 -8.78
CA VAL A 208 -7.43 4.62 -8.61
C VAL A 208 -7.63 6.03 -9.15
N ASP A 209 -7.54 7.03 -8.27
CA ASP A 209 -7.54 8.44 -8.69
C ASP A 209 -6.10 8.88 -8.99
N GLU A 210 -5.92 9.69 -10.04
CA GLU A 210 -4.59 10.13 -10.52
C GLU A 210 -3.68 8.98 -10.97
N SER A 211 -4.22 8.02 -11.72
CA SER A 211 -3.47 6.82 -12.17
C SER A 211 -2.20 7.11 -12.98
N TYR A 212 -2.06 8.30 -13.55
CA TYR A 212 -0.83 8.74 -14.25
C TYR A 212 0.38 8.90 -13.32
N ASP A 213 0.18 9.02 -12.01
CA ASP A 213 1.25 9.07 -11.01
C ASP A 213 1.72 7.67 -10.57
N MET A 214 1.10 6.59 -11.09
CA MET A 214 1.49 5.22 -10.76
C MET A 214 2.90 4.91 -11.25
N ASN A 215 3.72 4.40 -10.34
CA ASN A 215 4.99 3.77 -10.66
C ASN A 215 4.79 2.27 -10.99
N SER A 216 5.86 1.59 -11.39
CA SER A 216 5.81 0.15 -11.75
C SER A 216 5.21 -0.72 -10.62
N ARG A 217 5.53 -0.44 -9.36
CA ARG A 217 4.99 -1.16 -8.19
C ARG A 217 3.49 -1.00 -8.07
N ASN A 218 2.99 0.24 -8.18
CA ASN A 218 1.56 0.50 -8.08
C ASN A 218 0.81 -0.21 -9.20
N LEU A 219 1.36 -0.21 -10.42
CA LEU A 219 0.82 -0.95 -11.56
C LEU A 219 0.81 -2.46 -11.27
N SER A 220 1.96 -3.03 -10.89
CA SER A 220 2.04 -4.46 -10.54
C SER A 220 1.03 -4.86 -9.46
N PHE A 221 0.82 -4.03 -8.45
CA PHE A 221 -0.15 -4.29 -7.38
C PHE A 221 -1.61 -4.19 -7.85
N VAL A 222 -1.93 -3.27 -8.76
CA VAL A 222 -3.30 -3.11 -9.29
C VAL A 222 -3.62 -4.17 -10.36
N ASP A 223 -2.60 -4.65 -11.07
CA ASP A 223 -2.72 -5.67 -12.13
C ASP A 223 -2.79 -7.11 -11.58
N LEU A 224 -2.56 -7.31 -10.25
CA LEU A 224 -2.79 -8.59 -9.57
C LEU A 224 -4.28 -8.98 -9.64
#